data_d772a717a0be76e5358a365fb5c9043e
#
_entry.id   d772a717a0be76e5358a365fb5c9043e
#
_cell.length_a   1.000
_cell.length_b   1.000
_cell.length_c   1.000
_cell.angle_alpha   90.00
_cell.angle_beta   90.00
_cell.angle_gamma   90.00
#
_symmetry.space_group_name_H-M   'P 1'
#
loop_
_entity.id
_entity.type
_entity.pdbx_description
1 polymer ?
#
loop_
_entity_poly.entity_id
_entity_poly.type
_entity_poly.pdbx_seq_one_letter_code
_entity_poly.pdbx_strand_id
1 'polypeptide(L)'
;MNKKSLSERDICTKFITPAIEKAGWDRLVQLLEEVSFTDGKIFVRGKLTARGKAKRADYILYYKPNIPIAIIEAKDNNHSLRAGIQQALDYAKILDIPCVFSSNGDGFLFHDRTATDENIETELDLSSFPTPEQLWEKYKKYKGIETPSAEKIAGQEYYFDGTGRKPRYYQQIAVNRTVEAIAKGQNRLLLVMAT
;
A
#
# COMPACT_ATOMS: atom_id res chain seq x y z
N MET A 1 -19.49 -20.45 13.83
CA MET A 1 -18.60 -19.52 14.56
C MET A 1 -19.23 -18.14 14.47
N ASN A 2 -19.43 -17.45 15.58
CA ASN A 2 -19.96 -16.08 15.55
C ASN A 2 -18.81 -15.09 15.28
N LYS A 3 -18.75 -14.53 14.07
CA LYS A 3 -17.69 -13.57 13.68
C LYS A 3 -17.69 -12.31 14.57
N LYS A 4 -18.85 -11.88 15.05
CA LYS A 4 -18.99 -10.69 15.90
C LYS A 4 -18.30 -10.79 17.27
N SER A 5 -17.99 -12.00 17.73
CA SER A 5 -17.23 -12.22 18.97
C SER A 5 -15.72 -12.29 18.75
N LEU A 6 -15.25 -12.17 17.53
CA LEU A 6 -13.83 -12.23 17.17
C LEU A 6 -13.17 -10.86 17.29
N SER A 7 -11.91 -10.86 17.72
CA SER A 7 -11.08 -9.66 17.69
C SER A 7 -10.72 -9.27 16.24
N GLU A 8 -10.32 -8.03 16.01
CA GLU A 8 -9.81 -7.56 14.72
C GLU A 8 -8.65 -8.44 14.23
N ARG A 9 -7.75 -8.86 15.14
CA ARG A 9 -6.66 -9.78 14.82
C ARG A 9 -7.15 -11.17 14.37
N ASP A 10 -8.23 -11.68 14.99
CA ASP A 10 -8.84 -12.94 14.54
C ASP A 10 -9.45 -12.79 13.14
N ILE A 11 -10.09 -11.64 12.86
CA ILE A 11 -10.63 -11.33 11.54
C ILE A 11 -9.50 -11.30 10.51
N CYS A 12 -8.40 -10.63 10.81
CA CYS A 12 -7.21 -10.63 9.95
C CYS A 12 -6.73 -12.06 9.65
N THR A 13 -6.45 -12.85 10.69
CA THR A 13 -5.82 -14.17 10.54
C THR A 13 -6.75 -15.21 9.90
N LYS A 14 -8.05 -15.17 10.22
CA LYS A 14 -9.00 -16.22 9.80
C LYS A 14 -9.70 -15.93 8.47
N PHE A 15 -9.79 -14.67 8.06
CA PHE A 15 -10.58 -14.28 6.88
C PHE A 15 -9.79 -13.45 5.88
N ILE A 16 -9.12 -12.37 6.32
CA ILE A 16 -8.44 -11.44 5.41
C ILE A 16 -7.18 -12.08 4.82
N THR A 17 -6.24 -12.53 5.67
CA THR A 17 -5.00 -13.17 5.19
C THR A 17 -5.26 -14.36 4.26
N PRO A 18 -6.16 -15.32 4.60
CA PRO A 18 -6.48 -16.42 3.69
C PRO A 18 -7.10 -15.98 2.35
N ALA A 19 -7.89 -14.91 2.34
CA ALA A 19 -8.47 -14.37 1.10
C ALA A 19 -7.38 -13.79 0.19
N ILE A 20 -6.43 -13.06 0.76
CA ILE A 20 -5.29 -12.49 0.04
C ILE A 20 -4.39 -13.60 -0.53
N GLU A 21 -4.04 -14.61 0.29
CA GLU A 21 -3.24 -15.77 -0.14
C GLU A 21 -3.94 -16.54 -1.28
N LYS A 22 -5.26 -16.76 -1.17
CA LYS A 22 -6.06 -17.43 -2.20
C LYS A 22 -6.08 -16.66 -3.52
N ALA A 23 -5.96 -15.35 -3.48
CA ALA A 23 -5.86 -14.50 -4.66
C ALA A 23 -4.45 -14.54 -5.31
N GLY A 24 -3.50 -15.31 -4.76
CA GLY A 24 -2.18 -15.54 -5.34
C GLY A 24 -1.07 -14.66 -4.77
N TRP A 25 -1.32 -13.92 -3.69
CA TRP A 25 -0.29 -13.13 -3.01
C TRP A 25 0.62 -14.03 -2.16
N ASP A 26 1.93 -13.86 -2.32
CA ASP A 26 2.92 -14.54 -1.49
C ASP A 26 3.04 -13.85 -0.13
N ARG A 27 2.63 -14.56 0.92
CA ARG A 27 2.65 -14.04 2.29
C ARG A 27 4.06 -13.68 2.78
N LEU A 28 5.09 -14.40 2.34
CA LEU A 28 6.45 -14.22 2.84
C LEU A 28 7.16 -13.01 2.18
N VAL A 29 6.78 -12.69 0.94
CA VAL A 29 7.48 -11.70 0.13
C VAL A 29 6.64 -10.46 -0.14
N GLN A 30 5.33 -10.64 -0.36
CA GLN A 30 4.45 -9.59 -0.84
C GLN A 30 3.53 -9.00 0.22
N LEU A 31 3.39 -9.63 1.39
CA LEU A 31 2.49 -9.22 2.46
C LEU A 31 3.28 -8.76 3.69
N LEU A 32 3.16 -7.49 4.06
CA LEU A 32 3.66 -6.99 5.34
C LEU A 32 2.50 -6.61 6.25
N GLU A 33 2.51 -7.16 7.45
CA GLU A 33 1.52 -6.92 8.50
C GLU A 33 2.04 -5.89 9.50
N GLU A 34 1.13 -5.11 10.10
CA GLU A 34 1.41 -4.16 11.19
C GLU A 34 2.55 -3.17 10.89
N VAL A 35 2.56 -2.61 9.69
CA VAL A 35 3.64 -1.72 9.21
C VAL A 35 3.56 -0.35 9.86
N SER A 36 4.57 -0.02 10.65
CA SER A 36 4.66 1.26 11.34
C SER A 36 5.39 2.31 10.51
N PHE A 37 4.83 3.52 10.45
CA PHE A 37 5.41 4.68 9.76
C PHE A 37 4.98 5.99 10.44
N THR A 38 5.57 7.12 10.04
CA THR A 38 5.19 8.46 10.51
C THR A 38 4.80 9.31 9.31
N ASP A 39 3.99 10.35 9.50
CA ASP A 39 3.61 11.28 8.42
C ASP A 39 4.74 12.21 7.96
N GLY A 40 5.96 12.01 8.45
CA GLY A 40 7.14 12.78 8.08
C GLY A 40 7.14 14.23 8.60
N LYS A 41 6.06 14.68 9.26
CA LYS A 41 5.97 16.03 9.80
C LYS A 41 6.86 16.19 11.02
N ILE A 42 7.67 17.23 11.01
CA ILE A 42 8.45 17.66 12.16
C ILE A 42 7.80 18.94 12.68
N PHE A 43 7.34 18.88 13.92
CA PHE A 43 6.81 20.05 14.62
C PHE A 43 7.96 20.73 15.36
N VAL A 44 8.26 21.96 14.99
CA VAL A 44 9.27 22.79 15.66
C VAL A 44 8.55 23.84 16.48
N ARG A 45 8.76 23.83 17.80
CA ARG A 45 8.26 24.87 18.70
C ARG A 45 9.44 25.42 19.52
N GLY A 46 10.02 26.51 19.06
CA GLY A 46 11.27 27.03 19.61
C GLY A 46 12.44 26.04 19.42
N LYS A 47 13.07 25.60 20.51
CA LYS A 47 14.14 24.58 20.48
C LYS A 47 13.63 23.14 20.58
N LEU A 48 12.32 22.95 20.72
CA LEU A 48 11.72 21.62 20.81
C LEU A 48 11.33 21.11 19.43
N THR A 49 11.82 19.95 19.07
CA THR A 49 11.42 19.22 17.86
C THR A 49 10.64 17.96 18.26
N ALA A 50 9.46 17.79 17.70
CA ALA A 50 8.66 16.58 17.86
C ALA A 50 8.35 15.98 16.49
N ARG A 51 8.43 14.66 16.37
CA ARG A 51 7.96 13.94 15.18
C ARG A 51 6.46 13.72 15.29
N GLY A 52 5.78 13.65 14.14
CA GLY A 52 4.37 13.27 14.06
C GLY A 52 4.10 11.92 14.72
N LYS A 53 2.84 11.69 15.10
CA LYS A 53 2.43 10.41 15.72
C LYS A 53 2.78 9.24 14.80
N ALA A 54 3.30 8.17 15.39
CA ALA A 54 3.45 6.90 14.71
C ALA A 54 2.06 6.40 14.25
N LYS A 55 1.99 5.94 13.02
CA LYS A 55 0.83 5.31 12.41
C LYS A 55 1.18 3.85 12.12
N ARG A 56 0.19 2.98 12.05
CA ARG A 56 0.38 1.57 11.76
C ARG A 56 -0.74 1.13 10.82
N ALA A 57 -0.35 0.61 9.66
CA ALA A 57 -1.25 -0.04 8.73
C ALA A 57 -1.34 -1.52 9.04
N ASP A 58 -2.54 -2.11 8.95
CA ASP A 58 -2.70 -3.54 9.21
C ASP A 58 -2.01 -4.38 8.16
N TYR A 59 -2.16 -4.03 6.87
CA TYR A 59 -1.46 -4.68 5.77
C TYR A 59 -0.98 -3.68 4.73
N ILE A 60 0.23 -3.93 4.20
CA ILE A 60 0.72 -3.33 2.95
C ILE A 60 1.11 -4.46 2.02
N LEU A 61 0.56 -4.45 0.80
CA LEU A 61 0.88 -5.41 -0.24
C LEU A 61 1.89 -4.81 -1.21
N TYR A 62 2.89 -5.60 -1.55
CA TYR A 62 3.98 -5.23 -2.45
C TYR A 62 3.95 -6.09 -3.70
N TYR A 63 3.97 -5.47 -4.89
CA TYR A 63 4.15 -6.22 -6.13
C TYR A 63 5.58 -6.79 -6.22
N LYS A 64 6.56 -5.98 -5.86
CA LYS A 64 7.97 -6.32 -5.62
C LYS A 64 8.37 -5.77 -4.26
N PRO A 65 9.46 -6.24 -3.63
CA PRO A 65 9.84 -5.81 -2.28
C PRO A 65 9.96 -4.29 -2.07
N ASN A 66 10.09 -3.53 -3.15
CA ASN A 66 10.23 -2.07 -3.14
C ASN A 66 9.00 -1.32 -3.70
N ILE A 67 7.98 -2.01 -4.23
CA ILE A 67 6.82 -1.41 -4.89
C ILE A 67 5.55 -1.70 -4.07
N PRO A 68 5.20 -0.84 -3.09
CA PRO A 68 3.95 -0.95 -2.38
C PRO A 68 2.80 -0.59 -3.32
N ILE A 69 1.79 -1.44 -3.42
CA ILE A 69 0.73 -1.31 -4.43
C ILE A 69 -0.66 -1.23 -3.81
N ALA A 70 -0.86 -1.86 -2.65
CA ALA A 70 -2.12 -1.83 -1.96
C ALA A 70 -1.94 -1.71 -0.44
N ILE A 71 -2.93 -1.12 0.22
CA ILE A 71 -3.05 -1.04 1.67
C ILE A 71 -4.43 -1.55 2.09
N ILE A 72 -4.48 -2.29 3.20
CA ILE A 72 -5.73 -2.80 3.75
C ILE A 72 -5.79 -2.42 5.22
N GLU A 73 -6.92 -1.85 5.63
CA GLU A 73 -7.27 -1.58 7.01
C GLU A 73 -8.36 -2.54 7.45
N ALA A 74 -8.13 -3.26 8.53
CA ALA A 74 -9.05 -4.21 9.10
C ALA A 74 -9.91 -3.56 10.19
N LYS A 75 -11.09 -4.10 10.39
CA LYS A 75 -11.96 -3.84 11.54
C LYS A 75 -12.59 -5.14 12.02
N ASP A 76 -13.01 -5.19 13.28
CA ASP A 76 -13.79 -6.32 13.76
C ASP A 76 -15.17 -6.38 13.05
N ASN A 77 -15.84 -7.53 13.14
CA ASN A 77 -17.07 -7.78 12.40
C ASN A 77 -18.32 -7.04 12.98
N ASN A 78 -18.15 -6.19 14.01
CA ASN A 78 -19.20 -5.29 14.47
C ASN A 78 -19.24 -3.97 13.67
N HIS A 79 -18.22 -3.72 12.86
CA HIS A 79 -18.09 -2.56 12.00
C HIS A 79 -18.49 -2.89 10.54
N SER A 80 -18.92 -1.86 9.81
CA SER A 80 -19.16 -1.99 8.36
C SER A 80 -17.85 -2.13 7.57
N LEU A 81 -17.95 -2.61 6.32
CA LEU A 81 -16.80 -2.65 5.39
C LEU A 81 -16.15 -1.27 5.20
N ARG A 82 -16.93 -0.19 5.32
CA ARG A 82 -16.48 1.19 5.15
C ARG A 82 -15.72 1.76 6.35
N ALA A 83 -15.80 1.14 7.52
CA ALA A 83 -15.31 1.75 8.76
C ALA A 83 -13.80 2.05 8.77
N GLY A 84 -12.98 1.26 8.04
CA GLY A 84 -11.53 1.46 7.95
C GLY A 84 -11.08 2.33 6.78
N ILE A 85 -11.95 2.64 5.80
CA ILE A 85 -11.51 3.18 4.51
C ILE A 85 -10.86 4.56 4.63
N GLN A 86 -11.37 5.46 5.46
CA GLN A 86 -10.81 6.80 5.62
C GLN A 86 -9.39 6.75 6.21
N GLN A 87 -9.18 5.88 7.19
CA GLN A 87 -7.87 5.64 7.78
C GLN A 87 -6.89 5.08 6.75
N ALA A 88 -7.33 4.10 5.97
CA ALA A 88 -6.53 3.52 4.89
C ALA A 88 -6.18 4.56 3.81
N LEU A 89 -7.12 5.43 3.43
CA LEU A 89 -6.89 6.52 2.47
C LEU A 89 -5.85 7.53 2.96
N ASP A 90 -5.91 7.92 4.24
CA ASP A 90 -4.92 8.83 4.82
C ASP A 90 -3.51 8.21 4.82
N TYR A 91 -3.42 6.91 5.08
CA TYR A 91 -2.16 6.18 5.03
C TYR A 91 -1.65 6.03 3.59
N ALA A 92 -2.55 5.71 2.65
CA ALA A 92 -2.23 5.58 1.24
C ALA A 92 -1.69 6.88 0.62
N LYS A 93 -2.18 8.06 1.07
CA LYS A 93 -1.62 9.36 0.66
C LYS A 93 -0.18 9.54 1.12
N ILE A 94 0.13 9.15 2.36
CA ILE A 94 1.49 9.28 2.93
C ILE A 94 2.45 8.32 2.23
N LEU A 95 2.02 7.10 1.95
CA LEU A 95 2.84 6.03 1.39
C LEU A 95 2.85 5.99 -0.15
N ASP A 96 2.10 6.87 -0.83
CA ASP A 96 1.93 6.91 -2.29
C ASP A 96 1.38 5.60 -2.88
N ILE A 97 0.42 4.99 -2.17
CA ILE A 97 -0.19 3.71 -2.55
C ILE A 97 -1.50 3.96 -3.31
N PRO A 98 -1.69 3.35 -4.51
CA PRO A 98 -2.87 3.62 -5.34
C PRO A 98 -4.12 2.81 -4.96
N CYS A 99 -3.97 1.57 -4.52
CA CYS A 99 -5.09 0.67 -4.24
C CYS A 99 -5.36 0.61 -2.73
N VAL A 100 -6.59 0.93 -2.31
CA VAL A 100 -6.93 1.06 -0.90
C VAL A 100 -8.10 0.15 -0.57
N PHE A 101 -7.96 -0.63 0.48
CA PHE A 101 -8.98 -1.55 0.92
C PHE A 101 -9.32 -1.35 2.39
N SER A 102 -10.57 -1.63 2.75
CA SER A 102 -10.96 -1.92 4.12
C SER A 102 -11.75 -3.22 4.18
N SER A 103 -11.69 -3.92 5.31
CA SER A 103 -12.36 -5.21 5.51
C SER A 103 -12.78 -5.39 6.95
N ASN A 104 -13.93 -6.07 7.16
CA ASN A 104 -14.40 -6.55 8.45
C ASN A 104 -14.50 -8.09 8.49
N GLY A 105 -13.91 -8.78 7.52
CA GLY A 105 -13.95 -10.23 7.38
C GLY A 105 -15.16 -10.80 6.68
N ASP A 106 -16.11 -9.98 6.21
CA ASP A 106 -17.22 -10.43 5.35
C ASP A 106 -16.91 -10.22 3.87
N GLY A 107 -16.08 -9.23 3.55
CA GLY A 107 -15.64 -8.86 2.23
C GLY A 107 -14.62 -7.74 2.29
N PHE A 108 -14.42 -7.08 1.17
CA PHE A 108 -13.56 -5.88 1.07
C PHE A 108 -14.34 -4.73 0.45
N LEU A 109 -14.13 -3.53 0.93
CA LEU A 109 -14.39 -2.32 0.17
C LEU A 109 -13.10 -1.90 -0.51
N PHE A 110 -13.10 -1.89 -1.82
CA PHE A 110 -11.98 -1.43 -2.64
C PHE A 110 -12.20 0.02 -3.06
N HIS A 111 -11.29 0.91 -2.73
CA HIS A 111 -11.24 2.28 -3.22
C HIS A 111 -10.05 2.42 -4.17
N ASP A 112 -10.33 2.63 -5.45
CA ASP A 112 -9.36 2.73 -6.53
C ASP A 112 -8.95 4.19 -6.76
N ARG A 113 -7.81 4.61 -6.24
CA ARG A 113 -7.27 5.96 -6.47
C ARG A 113 -6.74 6.17 -7.89
N THR A 114 -6.72 5.12 -8.72
CA THR A 114 -6.32 5.19 -10.13
C THR A 114 -7.52 5.42 -11.06
N ALA A 115 -8.73 5.26 -10.55
CA ALA A 115 -9.96 5.45 -11.33
C ALA A 115 -10.14 6.92 -11.73
N THR A 116 -10.57 7.13 -12.95
CA THR A 116 -10.89 8.44 -13.54
C THR A 116 -12.39 8.64 -13.78
N ASP A 117 -13.16 7.60 -13.46
CA ASP A 117 -14.63 7.57 -13.58
C ASP A 117 -15.30 7.65 -12.20
N GLU A 118 -16.63 7.61 -12.17
CA GLU A 118 -17.43 7.70 -10.93
C GLU A 118 -17.36 6.42 -10.07
N ASN A 119 -16.87 5.31 -10.61
CA ASN A 119 -16.80 4.01 -9.92
C ASN A 119 -15.51 3.85 -9.12
N ILE A 120 -15.26 4.79 -8.20
CA ILE A 120 -14.06 4.81 -7.37
C ILE A 120 -14.10 3.70 -6.31
N GLU A 121 -15.29 3.29 -5.88
CA GLU A 121 -15.48 2.29 -4.81
C GLU A 121 -16.27 1.09 -5.29
N THR A 122 -15.80 -0.11 -4.93
CA THR A 122 -16.43 -1.39 -5.26
C THR A 122 -16.36 -2.30 -4.05
N GLU A 123 -17.49 -2.93 -3.70
CA GLU A 123 -17.51 -3.99 -2.70
C GLU A 123 -17.17 -5.34 -3.36
N LEU A 124 -16.28 -6.09 -2.72
CA LEU A 124 -15.78 -7.38 -3.22
C LEU A 124 -16.01 -8.46 -2.16
N ASP A 125 -16.42 -9.63 -2.61
CA ASP A 125 -16.41 -10.82 -1.76
C ASP A 125 -14.98 -11.20 -1.35
N LEU A 126 -14.80 -11.95 -0.27
CA LEU A 126 -13.50 -12.48 0.14
C LEU A 126 -12.82 -13.32 -0.95
N SER A 127 -13.61 -14.01 -1.77
CA SER A 127 -13.11 -14.83 -2.88
C SER A 127 -12.72 -14.04 -4.14
N SER A 128 -13.03 -12.76 -4.17
CA SER A 128 -12.86 -11.87 -5.33
C SER A 128 -11.78 -10.82 -5.11
N PHE A 129 -10.90 -11.03 -4.13
CA PHE A 129 -9.76 -10.15 -3.91
C PHE A 129 -8.84 -10.16 -5.15
N PRO A 130 -8.37 -9.00 -5.65
CA PRO A 130 -7.60 -8.92 -6.88
C PRO A 130 -6.21 -9.56 -6.74
N THR A 131 -5.74 -10.18 -7.83
CA THR A 131 -4.40 -10.77 -7.90
C THR A 131 -3.30 -9.70 -7.95
N PRO A 132 -2.03 -10.05 -7.65
CA PRO A 132 -0.90 -9.15 -7.82
C PRO A 132 -0.83 -8.53 -9.21
N GLU A 133 -1.07 -9.33 -10.25
CA GLU A 133 -1.02 -8.89 -11.66
C GLU A 133 -2.15 -7.91 -11.98
N GLN A 134 -3.36 -8.14 -11.48
CA GLN A 134 -4.48 -7.22 -11.69
C GLN A 134 -4.22 -5.85 -11.08
N LEU A 135 -3.65 -5.79 -9.87
CA LEU A 135 -3.28 -4.52 -9.25
C LEU A 135 -2.05 -3.89 -9.92
N TRP A 136 -1.11 -4.70 -10.42
CA TRP A 136 0.03 -4.21 -11.18
C TRP A 136 -0.38 -3.54 -12.49
N GLU A 137 -1.33 -4.11 -13.24
CA GLU A 137 -1.89 -3.47 -14.44
C GLU A 137 -2.52 -2.09 -14.14
N LYS A 138 -3.29 -1.99 -13.04
CA LYS A 138 -3.84 -0.70 -12.58
C LYS A 138 -2.73 0.29 -12.23
N TYR A 139 -1.70 -0.16 -11.51
CA TYR A 139 -0.55 0.65 -11.13
C TYR A 139 0.18 1.19 -12.36
N LYS A 140 0.50 0.32 -13.32
CA LYS A 140 1.16 0.70 -14.58
C LYS A 140 0.39 1.78 -15.32
N LYS A 141 -0.91 1.56 -15.50
CA LYS A 141 -1.79 2.54 -16.15
C LYS A 141 -1.78 3.88 -15.42
N TYR A 142 -1.91 3.87 -14.10
CA TYR A 142 -1.90 5.07 -13.27
C TYR A 142 -0.56 5.83 -13.35
N LYS A 143 0.54 5.10 -13.36
CA LYS A 143 1.90 5.68 -13.42
C LYS A 143 2.35 6.01 -14.86
N GLY A 144 1.57 5.68 -15.88
CA GLY A 144 1.93 5.87 -17.29
C GLY A 144 3.11 5.01 -17.73
N ILE A 145 3.16 3.76 -17.26
CA ILE A 145 4.16 2.76 -17.65
C ILE A 145 3.55 1.92 -18.77
N GLU A 146 3.74 2.36 -20.02
CA GLU A 146 2.99 1.85 -21.16
C GLU A 146 3.77 0.85 -22.04
N THR A 147 5.09 0.82 -21.90
CA THR A 147 5.93 -0.04 -22.74
C THR A 147 6.59 -1.16 -21.95
N PRO A 148 6.85 -2.34 -22.57
CA PRO A 148 7.58 -3.43 -21.92
C PRO A 148 8.96 -3.01 -21.37
N SER A 149 9.63 -2.09 -22.06
CA SER A 149 10.90 -1.52 -21.60
C SER A 149 10.72 -0.69 -20.33
N ALA A 150 9.73 0.19 -20.30
CA ALA A 150 9.40 0.99 -19.12
C ALA A 150 8.98 0.10 -17.93
N GLU A 151 8.20 -0.94 -18.18
CA GLU A 151 7.80 -1.92 -17.16
C GLU A 151 8.99 -2.65 -16.58
N LYS A 152 9.93 -3.10 -17.43
CA LYS A 152 11.15 -3.76 -16.99
C LYS A 152 12.01 -2.85 -16.09
N ILE A 153 12.09 -1.55 -16.41
CA ILE A 153 12.83 -0.57 -15.60
C ILE A 153 12.10 -0.32 -14.28
N ALA A 154 10.80 -0.01 -14.33
CA ALA A 154 10.02 0.32 -13.15
C ALA A 154 9.86 -0.86 -12.18
N GLY A 155 9.80 -2.10 -12.69
CA GLY A 155 9.67 -3.32 -11.92
C GLY A 155 10.97 -3.90 -11.38
N GLN A 156 12.10 -3.19 -11.48
CA GLN A 156 13.37 -3.68 -10.93
C GLN A 156 13.37 -3.61 -9.40
N GLU A 157 13.95 -4.64 -8.79
CA GLU A 157 14.21 -4.65 -7.36
C GLU A 157 15.41 -3.76 -7.01
N TYR A 158 15.39 -3.18 -5.82
CA TYR A 158 16.53 -2.43 -5.34
C TYR A 158 17.73 -3.33 -5.10
N TYR A 159 18.91 -2.82 -5.45
CA TYR A 159 20.15 -3.42 -5.00
C TYR A 159 20.31 -3.20 -3.49
N PHE A 160 20.56 -4.27 -2.76
CA PHE A 160 20.93 -4.24 -1.36
C PHE A 160 22.40 -4.64 -1.22
N ASP A 161 23.17 -3.78 -0.55
CA ASP A 161 24.61 -4.00 -0.33
C ASP A 161 24.91 -4.99 0.82
N GLY A 162 23.90 -5.65 1.35
CA GLY A 162 24.00 -6.59 2.47
C GLY A 162 24.17 -5.95 3.85
N THR A 163 24.17 -4.61 3.96
CA THR A 163 24.32 -3.91 5.27
C THR A 163 23.09 -4.02 6.16
N GLY A 164 21.98 -4.58 5.67
CA GLY A 164 20.70 -4.69 6.39
C GLY A 164 19.94 -3.36 6.52
N ARG A 165 20.48 -2.26 6.04
CA ARG A 165 19.81 -0.96 6.06
C ARG A 165 18.74 -0.90 4.98
N LYS A 166 17.48 -0.73 5.38
CA LYS A 166 16.37 -0.52 4.46
C LYS A 166 16.09 0.98 4.29
N PRO A 167 15.73 1.45 3.08
CA PRO A 167 15.32 2.83 2.89
C PRO A 167 14.06 3.12 3.71
N ARG A 168 13.97 4.33 4.25
CA ARG A 168 12.74 4.81 4.87
C ARG A 168 11.66 4.99 3.80
N TYR A 169 10.37 4.92 4.18
CA TYR A 169 9.26 4.99 3.23
C TYR A 169 9.35 6.19 2.27
N TYR A 170 9.72 7.39 2.75
CA TYR A 170 9.85 8.57 1.90
C TYR A 170 11.04 8.50 0.94
N GLN A 171 12.14 7.81 1.33
CA GLN A 171 13.26 7.51 0.43
C GLN A 171 12.83 6.50 -0.63
N GLN A 172 12.07 5.49 -0.25
CA GLN A 172 11.50 4.51 -1.18
C GLN A 172 10.59 5.18 -2.20
N ILE A 173 9.70 6.08 -1.76
CA ILE A 173 8.85 6.87 -2.67
C ILE A 173 9.70 7.69 -3.64
N ALA A 174 10.74 8.38 -3.15
CA ALA A 174 11.62 9.18 -3.99
C ALA A 174 12.34 8.34 -5.04
N VAL A 175 12.86 7.18 -4.65
CA VAL A 175 13.53 6.25 -5.59
C VAL A 175 12.52 5.71 -6.61
N ASN A 176 11.35 5.24 -6.20
CA ASN A 176 10.32 4.73 -7.11
C ASN A 176 9.92 5.80 -8.14
N ARG A 177 9.62 7.01 -7.71
CA ARG A 177 9.27 8.12 -8.62
C ARG A 177 10.40 8.47 -9.58
N THR A 178 11.65 8.40 -9.14
CA THR A 178 12.82 8.60 -10.00
C THR A 178 12.93 7.50 -11.05
N VAL A 179 12.81 6.24 -10.66
CA VAL A 179 12.85 5.09 -11.57
C VAL A 179 11.70 5.13 -12.58
N GLU A 180 10.49 5.45 -12.13
CA GLU A 180 9.31 5.64 -13.00
C GLU A 180 9.52 6.77 -14.02
N ALA A 181 10.11 7.89 -13.59
CA ALA A 181 10.39 9.01 -14.47
C ALA A 181 11.44 8.64 -15.55
N ILE A 182 12.50 7.93 -15.17
CA ILE A 182 13.50 7.39 -16.10
C ILE A 182 12.85 6.40 -17.07
N ALA A 183 12.01 5.50 -16.59
CA ALA A 183 11.28 4.53 -17.40
C ALA A 183 10.41 5.20 -18.47
N LYS A 184 9.89 6.39 -18.19
CA LYS A 184 9.11 7.24 -19.11
C LYS A 184 9.97 8.14 -20.01
N GLY A 185 11.31 7.97 -20.01
CA GLY A 185 12.22 8.72 -20.85
C GLY A 185 12.59 10.12 -20.35
N GLN A 186 12.31 10.46 -19.09
CA GLN A 186 12.73 11.73 -18.51
C GLN A 186 14.25 11.69 -18.24
N ASN A 187 14.98 12.68 -18.74
CA ASN A 187 16.43 12.77 -18.61
C ASN A 187 16.91 13.84 -17.62
N ARG A 188 15.99 14.57 -16.99
CA ARG A 188 16.28 15.57 -15.96
C ARG A 188 15.28 15.44 -14.81
N LEU A 189 15.80 15.27 -13.61
CA LEU A 189 15.01 15.06 -12.41
C LEU A 189 15.55 15.97 -11.31
N LEU A 190 14.66 16.61 -10.56
CA LEU A 190 15.00 17.36 -9.35
C LEU A 190 14.43 16.63 -8.15
N LEU A 191 15.30 16.15 -7.26
CA LEU A 191 14.91 15.54 -6.01
C LEU A 191 15.14 16.52 -4.86
N VAL A 192 14.06 16.94 -4.20
CA VAL A 192 14.11 17.80 -3.02
C VAL A 192 13.64 17.01 -1.81
N MET A 193 14.54 16.80 -0.86
CA MET A 193 14.24 16.07 0.38
C MET A 193 14.61 16.94 1.57
N ALA A 194 13.71 17.03 2.55
CA ALA A 194 14.02 17.67 3.82
C ALA A 194 14.96 16.75 4.63
N THR A 195 16.00 17.32 5.21
CA THR A 195 16.97 16.64 6.10
C THR A 195 16.48 16.65 7.56
#